data_6df67abf28fcc10eadc5a01dd1014491
#
_entry.id   6df67abf28fcc10eadc5a01dd1014491
#
_cell.length_a   1.000
_cell.length_b   1.000
_cell.length_c   1.000
_cell.angle_alpha   90.00
_cell.angle_beta   90.00
_cell.angle_gamma   90.00
#
_symmetry.space_group_name_H-M   'P 1'
#
loop_
_entity.id
_entity.type
_entity.pdbx_description
1 polymer ?
#
loop_
_entity_poly.entity_id
_entity_poly.type
_entity_poly.pdbx_seq_one_letter_code
_entity_poly.pdbx_strand_id
1 'polypeptide(L)'
;VLREKGLGKADKKAGRIAAEGVVDILVDGRTAAMIEVNAETDFVAKNETFKTFVKNILKVIVANKPASVEELKTLRYDADFETVEAKLKDMIFTIGENMNIRRFVIVDGITSTYIHGGGVAGVIVKFSTDDATAAKPEFAEFAKNICLQIAAGTPPTYVSKEDVPESVLAEEREILVAQLKNDEKNANKPEAIL
;
A
#
# COMPACT_ATOMS: atom_id res chain seq x y z
N VAL A 1 5.73 -35.30 -2.59
CA VAL A 1 4.94 -35.53 -3.85
C VAL A 1 3.80 -34.51 -3.99
N LEU A 2 2.92 -34.29 -2.97
CA LEU A 2 1.82 -33.32 -3.11
C LEU A 2 2.32 -31.86 -3.05
N ARG A 3 3.27 -31.52 -2.18
CA ARG A 3 3.91 -30.19 -2.11
C ARG A 3 4.70 -29.86 -3.39
N GLU A 4 5.45 -30.79 -3.95
CA GLU A 4 6.20 -30.60 -5.20
C GLU A 4 5.28 -30.35 -6.39
N LYS A 5 4.12 -31.07 -6.47
CA LYS A 5 3.09 -30.80 -7.48
C LYS A 5 2.42 -29.45 -7.28
N GLY A 6 2.30 -28.96 -6.04
CA GLY A 6 1.78 -27.65 -5.71
C GLY A 6 2.69 -26.52 -6.18
N LEU A 7 4.00 -26.63 -5.93
CA LEU A 7 5.01 -25.66 -6.38
C LEU A 7 4.99 -25.50 -7.90
N GLY A 8 5.02 -26.59 -8.67
CA GLY A 8 4.98 -26.54 -10.13
C GLY A 8 3.66 -25.99 -10.72
N LYS A 9 2.55 -26.03 -9.98
CA LYS A 9 1.29 -25.39 -10.39
C LYS A 9 1.26 -23.90 -10.05
N ALA A 10 1.86 -23.48 -8.96
CA ALA A 10 2.00 -22.06 -8.60
C ALA A 10 2.86 -21.33 -9.63
N ASP A 11 4.00 -21.92 -10.03
CA ASP A 11 4.89 -21.33 -11.03
C ASP A 11 4.20 -21.14 -12.40
N LYS A 12 3.31 -22.06 -12.80
CA LYS A 12 2.52 -21.92 -14.05
C LYS A 12 1.51 -20.77 -14.01
N LYS A 13 1.12 -20.29 -12.83
CA LYS A 13 0.18 -19.18 -12.65
C LYS A 13 0.86 -17.84 -12.49
N ALA A 14 2.16 -17.80 -12.21
CA ALA A 14 2.92 -16.60 -11.95
C ALA A 14 2.83 -15.52 -13.06
N GLY A 15 2.55 -15.93 -14.31
CA GLY A 15 2.35 -15.03 -15.44
C GLY A 15 0.94 -14.43 -15.56
N ARG A 16 -0.02 -14.81 -14.71
CA ARG A 16 -1.38 -14.28 -14.78
C ARG A 16 -1.44 -12.93 -14.09
N ILE A 17 -2.25 -12.02 -14.64
CA ILE A 17 -2.41 -10.67 -14.07
C ILE A 17 -3.21 -10.77 -12.77
N ALA A 18 -2.62 -10.30 -11.67
CA ALA A 18 -3.24 -10.15 -10.37
C ALA A 18 -3.43 -8.65 -10.11
N ALA A 19 -4.58 -8.10 -10.56
CA ALA A 19 -4.87 -6.67 -10.50
C ALA A 19 -5.77 -6.30 -9.32
N GLU A 20 -6.47 -7.26 -8.76
CA GLU A 20 -7.26 -7.13 -7.54
C GLU A 20 -6.41 -7.42 -6.30
N GLY A 21 -6.95 -7.27 -5.11
CA GLY A 21 -6.23 -7.58 -3.88
C GLY A 21 -6.69 -6.78 -2.68
N VAL A 22 -5.85 -6.73 -1.65
CA VAL A 22 -6.10 -5.94 -0.46
C VAL A 22 -4.86 -5.19 -0.01
N VAL A 23 -5.12 -4.04 0.61
CA VAL A 23 -4.19 -3.34 1.49
C VAL A 23 -4.64 -3.60 2.92
N ASP A 24 -3.71 -3.95 3.81
CA ASP A 24 -3.99 -4.07 5.24
C ASP A 24 -2.86 -3.45 6.07
N ILE A 25 -3.17 -3.09 7.31
CA ILE A 25 -2.26 -2.39 8.23
C ILE A 25 -2.24 -3.11 9.57
N LEU A 26 -1.06 -3.25 10.15
CA LEU A 26 -0.86 -3.68 11.52
C LEU A 26 -0.04 -2.62 12.26
N VAL A 27 -0.51 -2.25 13.45
CA VAL A 27 0.22 -1.39 14.37
C VAL A 27 0.57 -2.19 15.61
N ASP A 28 1.85 -2.22 15.97
CA ASP A 28 2.36 -2.83 17.19
C ASP A 28 3.29 -1.84 17.90
N GLY A 29 2.81 -1.32 19.02
CA GLY A 29 3.49 -0.26 19.74
C GLY A 29 3.69 0.99 18.87
N ARG A 30 4.95 1.29 18.56
CA ARG A 30 5.34 2.43 17.70
C ARG A 30 5.68 2.05 16.26
N THR A 31 5.51 0.80 15.90
CA THR A 31 5.73 0.33 14.55
C THR A 31 4.40 0.11 13.85
N ALA A 32 4.17 0.81 12.76
CA ALA A 32 3.07 0.55 11.83
C ALA A 32 3.62 -0.06 10.54
N ALA A 33 2.98 -1.11 10.05
CA ALA A 33 3.30 -1.70 8.76
C ALA A 33 2.05 -1.77 7.89
N MET A 34 2.19 -1.47 6.62
CA MET A 34 1.15 -1.61 5.60
C MET A 34 1.67 -2.49 4.48
N ILE A 35 0.82 -3.37 3.97
CA ILE A 35 1.15 -4.30 2.88
C ILE A 35 0.08 -4.24 1.80
N GLU A 36 0.49 -4.43 0.55
CA GLU A 36 -0.39 -4.69 -0.60
C GLU A 36 -0.12 -6.10 -1.12
N VAL A 37 -1.16 -6.94 -1.11
CA VAL A 37 -1.14 -8.29 -1.67
C VAL A 37 -2.22 -8.39 -2.74
N ASN A 38 -1.81 -8.74 -3.97
CA ASN A 38 -2.71 -8.83 -5.10
C ASN A 38 -3.16 -10.27 -5.36
N ALA A 39 -4.34 -10.41 -5.96
CA ALA A 39 -4.96 -11.63 -6.46
C ALA A 39 -5.61 -11.37 -7.83
N GLU A 40 -6.05 -12.42 -8.53
CA GLU A 40 -6.68 -12.26 -9.85
C GLU A 40 -8.08 -11.65 -9.75
N THR A 41 -8.85 -12.01 -8.71
CA THR A 41 -10.24 -11.57 -8.55
C THR A 41 -10.53 -10.90 -7.21
N ASP A 42 -11.57 -10.07 -7.18
CA ASP A 42 -12.11 -9.46 -5.97
C ASP A 42 -12.76 -10.48 -5.02
N PHE A 43 -13.19 -11.64 -5.52
CA PHE A 43 -13.70 -12.73 -4.69
C PHE A 43 -12.61 -13.25 -3.75
N VAL A 44 -11.40 -13.44 -4.25
CA VAL A 44 -10.25 -13.85 -3.42
C VAL A 44 -9.87 -12.73 -2.47
N ALA A 45 -9.83 -11.48 -2.92
CA ALA A 45 -9.55 -10.33 -2.06
C ALA A 45 -10.52 -10.22 -0.86
N LYS A 46 -11.78 -10.65 -1.01
CA LYS A 46 -12.80 -10.68 0.05
C LYS A 46 -12.76 -11.96 0.89
N ASN A 47 -12.00 -12.98 0.50
CA ASN A 47 -11.95 -14.27 1.18
C ASN A 47 -11.21 -14.17 2.53
N GLU A 48 -11.80 -14.74 3.59
CA GLU A 48 -11.24 -14.66 4.94
C GLU A 48 -9.91 -15.42 5.09
N THR A 49 -9.69 -16.51 4.34
CA THR A 49 -8.41 -17.22 4.33
C THR A 49 -7.31 -16.34 3.74
N PHE A 50 -7.61 -15.63 2.65
CA PHE A 50 -6.68 -14.67 2.03
C PHE A 50 -6.37 -13.50 2.98
N LYS A 51 -7.37 -12.90 3.59
CA LYS A 51 -7.19 -11.80 4.57
C LYS A 51 -6.38 -12.26 5.79
N THR A 52 -6.62 -13.47 6.28
CA THR A 52 -5.83 -14.06 7.38
C THR A 52 -4.37 -14.24 6.98
N PHE A 53 -4.12 -14.71 5.76
CA PHE A 53 -2.76 -14.80 5.22
C PHE A 53 -2.08 -13.43 5.19
N VAL A 54 -2.73 -12.39 4.69
CA VAL A 54 -2.22 -11.01 4.66
C VAL A 54 -1.89 -10.50 6.06
N LYS A 55 -2.79 -10.70 7.04
CA LYS A 55 -2.57 -10.31 8.44
C LYS A 55 -1.38 -11.03 9.07
N ASN A 56 -1.19 -12.30 8.76
CA ASN A 56 -0.04 -13.05 9.29
C ASN A 56 1.28 -12.59 8.67
N ILE A 57 1.30 -12.23 7.39
CA ILE A 57 2.49 -11.60 6.78
C ILE A 57 2.80 -10.27 7.48
N LEU A 58 1.81 -9.44 7.78
CA LEU A 58 2.02 -8.19 8.53
C LEU A 58 2.68 -8.43 9.89
N LYS A 59 2.32 -9.51 10.60
CA LYS A 59 2.98 -9.88 11.86
C LYS A 59 4.46 -10.23 11.63
N VAL A 60 4.76 -10.96 10.54
CA VAL A 60 6.15 -11.26 10.17
C VAL A 60 6.92 -9.98 9.86
N ILE A 61 6.33 -9.04 9.13
CA ILE A 61 6.94 -7.74 8.79
C ILE A 61 7.25 -6.94 10.05
N VAL A 62 6.28 -6.78 10.96
CA VAL A 62 6.46 -5.98 12.18
C VAL A 62 7.51 -6.61 13.10
N ALA A 63 7.53 -7.94 13.22
CA ALA A 63 8.47 -8.65 14.08
C ALA A 63 9.91 -8.62 13.55
N ASN A 64 10.11 -8.68 12.22
CA ASN A 64 11.44 -8.86 11.63
C ASN A 64 11.96 -7.63 10.87
N LYS A 65 11.08 -6.68 10.52
CA LYS A 65 11.41 -5.46 9.78
C LYS A 65 12.28 -5.70 8.53
N PRO A 66 11.84 -6.56 7.59
CA PRO A 66 12.61 -6.83 6.38
C PRO A 66 12.80 -5.57 5.54
N ALA A 67 13.92 -5.49 4.81
CA ALA A 67 14.23 -4.35 3.96
C ALA A 67 13.56 -4.42 2.58
N SER A 68 13.15 -5.61 2.14
CA SER A 68 12.54 -5.82 0.81
C SER A 68 11.53 -6.96 0.80
N VAL A 69 10.72 -7.03 -0.26
CA VAL A 69 9.79 -8.16 -0.48
C VAL A 69 10.55 -9.47 -0.67
N GLU A 70 11.71 -9.43 -1.30
CA GLU A 70 12.58 -10.60 -1.50
C GLU A 70 13.05 -11.15 -0.16
N GLU A 71 13.51 -10.28 0.74
CA GLU A 71 13.88 -10.68 2.10
C GLU A 71 12.67 -11.20 2.87
N LEU A 72 11.53 -10.50 2.84
CA LEU A 72 10.29 -10.93 3.49
C LEU A 72 9.90 -12.36 3.09
N LYS A 73 10.01 -12.71 1.80
CA LYS A 73 9.68 -14.05 1.29
C LYS A 73 10.52 -15.16 1.89
N THR A 74 11.75 -14.86 2.33
CA THR A 74 12.65 -15.84 2.95
C THR A 74 12.40 -16.04 4.45
N LEU A 75 11.67 -15.11 5.10
CA LEU A 75 11.41 -15.17 6.52
C LEU A 75 10.44 -16.27 6.89
N ARG A 76 10.58 -16.80 8.12
CA ARG A 76 9.67 -17.81 8.65
C ARG A 76 8.25 -17.28 8.75
N TYR A 77 7.30 -18.06 8.25
CA TYR A 77 5.88 -17.71 8.32
C TYR A 77 5.24 -18.21 9.61
N ASP A 78 5.27 -19.54 9.86
CA ASP A 78 4.72 -20.18 11.04
C ASP A 78 5.36 -21.57 11.30
N ALA A 79 4.70 -22.42 12.11
CA ALA A 79 5.17 -23.77 12.39
C ALA A 79 5.04 -24.72 11.19
N ASP A 80 4.02 -24.53 10.36
CA ASP A 80 3.68 -25.40 9.23
C ASP A 80 4.43 -25.02 7.95
N PHE A 81 4.78 -23.73 7.81
CA PHE A 81 5.46 -23.18 6.65
C PHE A 81 6.76 -22.51 7.05
N GLU A 82 7.87 -23.03 6.51
CA GLU A 82 9.21 -22.54 6.81
C GLU A 82 9.41 -21.09 6.34
N THR A 83 8.78 -20.69 5.21
CA THR A 83 8.93 -19.35 4.67
C THR A 83 7.60 -18.74 4.23
N VAL A 84 7.55 -17.41 4.17
CA VAL A 84 6.44 -16.64 3.58
C VAL A 84 6.20 -17.05 2.14
N GLU A 85 7.28 -17.30 1.36
CA GLU A 85 7.16 -17.76 -0.02
C GLU A 85 6.53 -19.15 -0.11
N ALA A 86 6.90 -20.07 0.76
CA ALA A 86 6.30 -21.41 0.79
C ALA A 86 4.80 -21.32 1.09
N LYS A 87 4.38 -20.45 2.01
CA LYS A 87 2.97 -20.21 2.32
C LYS A 87 2.25 -19.53 1.16
N LEU A 88 2.86 -18.55 0.49
CA LEU A 88 2.28 -17.91 -0.69
C LEU A 88 2.01 -18.93 -1.80
N LYS A 89 2.96 -19.81 -2.10
CA LYS A 89 2.79 -20.88 -3.10
C LYS A 89 1.70 -21.86 -2.74
N ASP A 90 1.58 -22.21 -1.44
CA ASP A 90 0.48 -23.04 -0.93
C ASP A 90 -0.88 -22.35 -1.12
N MET A 91 -0.99 -21.07 -0.85
CA MET A 91 -2.20 -20.28 -1.08
C MET A 91 -2.59 -20.23 -2.55
N ILE A 92 -1.63 -19.99 -3.46
CA ILE A 92 -1.84 -20.02 -4.92
C ILE A 92 -2.34 -21.39 -5.38
N PHE A 93 -1.78 -22.47 -4.81
CA PHE A 93 -2.21 -23.82 -5.12
C PHE A 93 -3.62 -24.12 -4.62
N THR A 94 -3.92 -23.76 -3.37
CA THR A 94 -5.18 -24.08 -2.69
C THR A 94 -6.36 -23.27 -3.24
N ILE A 95 -6.18 -21.96 -3.42
CA ILE A 95 -7.21 -21.05 -3.93
C ILE A 95 -7.34 -21.17 -5.46
N GLY A 96 -6.22 -21.43 -6.14
CA GLY A 96 -6.23 -21.64 -7.59
C GLY A 96 -6.01 -20.39 -8.41
N GLU A 97 -5.74 -19.24 -7.80
CA GLU A 97 -5.43 -17.97 -8.44
C GLU A 97 -3.97 -17.56 -8.23
N ASN A 98 -3.42 -16.77 -9.15
CA ASN A 98 -2.14 -16.10 -8.94
C ASN A 98 -2.26 -15.07 -7.81
N MET A 99 -1.23 -14.99 -6.97
CA MET A 99 -1.13 -14.02 -5.88
C MET A 99 0.27 -13.45 -5.83
N ASN A 100 0.39 -12.19 -5.45
CA ASN A 100 1.67 -11.52 -5.36
C ASN A 100 1.72 -10.57 -4.17
N ILE A 101 2.77 -10.65 -3.36
CA ILE A 101 3.12 -9.61 -2.40
C ILE A 101 3.77 -8.49 -3.19
N ARG A 102 3.02 -7.41 -3.44
CA ARG A 102 3.48 -6.33 -4.31
C ARG A 102 4.49 -5.43 -3.62
N ARG A 103 4.14 -4.98 -2.42
CA ARG A 103 4.95 -4.03 -1.64
C ARG A 103 4.49 -3.98 -0.19
N PHE A 104 5.34 -3.45 0.65
CA PHE A 104 5.01 -3.06 2.01
C PHE A 104 5.80 -1.81 2.42
N VAL A 105 5.38 -1.18 3.49
CA VAL A 105 6.08 -0.07 4.14
C VAL A 105 6.06 -0.27 5.65
N ILE A 106 7.12 0.14 6.32
CA ILE A 106 7.24 0.15 7.77
C ILE A 106 7.48 1.59 8.21
N VAL A 107 6.70 2.05 9.17
CA VAL A 107 6.76 3.41 9.71
C VAL A 107 6.89 3.32 11.22
N ASP A 108 8.03 3.73 11.75
CA ASP A 108 8.27 3.82 13.19
C ASP A 108 7.98 5.24 13.69
N GLY A 109 7.28 5.36 14.81
CA GLY A 109 6.98 6.62 15.48
C GLY A 109 5.52 6.73 15.92
N ILE A 110 5.05 7.97 16.13
CA ILE A 110 3.66 8.26 16.42
C ILE A 110 2.91 8.28 15.12
N THR A 111 1.99 7.31 14.94
CA THR A 111 1.26 7.13 13.69
C THR A 111 -0.25 7.08 13.93
N SER A 112 -1.02 7.47 12.91
CA SER A 112 -2.43 7.17 12.79
C SER A 112 -2.66 6.43 11.47
N THR A 113 -3.64 5.54 11.45
CA THR A 113 -3.88 4.67 10.30
C THR A 113 -5.36 4.61 9.94
N TYR A 114 -5.63 4.35 8.66
CA TYR A 114 -6.98 4.15 8.16
C TYR A 114 -6.99 3.17 7.01
N ILE A 115 -7.95 2.23 7.03
CA ILE A 115 -8.25 1.32 5.91
C ILE A 115 -9.60 1.72 5.31
N HIS A 116 -9.60 2.03 4.02
CA HIS A 116 -10.79 2.38 3.27
C HIS A 116 -11.34 1.19 2.50
N GLY A 117 -12.69 1.07 2.42
CA GLY A 117 -13.36 0.11 1.57
C GLY A 117 -13.01 -1.36 1.84
N GLY A 118 -12.64 -1.70 3.10
CA GLY A 118 -12.28 -3.07 3.46
C GLY A 118 -10.96 -3.56 2.86
N GLY A 119 -10.05 -2.65 2.56
CA GLY A 119 -8.73 -2.96 2.00
C GLY A 119 -8.51 -2.47 0.57
N VAL A 120 -9.37 -1.60 0.06
CA VAL A 120 -9.19 -0.96 -1.26
C VAL A 120 -8.05 0.06 -1.20
N ALA A 121 -7.94 0.81 -0.10
CA ALA A 121 -6.86 1.74 0.15
C ALA A 121 -6.48 1.78 1.63
N GLY A 122 -5.21 2.09 1.91
CA GLY A 122 -4.69 2.25 3.25
C GLY A 122 -3.90 3.55 3.40
N VAL A 123 -3.97 4.13 4.57
CA VAL A 123 -3.24 5.36 4.93
C VAL A 123 -2.50 5.14 6.23
N ILE A 124 -1.22 5.53 6.26
CA ILE A 124 -0.43 5.70 7.48
C ILE A 124 0.10 7.13 7.47
N VAL A 125 -0.18 7.87 8.54
CA VAL A 125 0.39 9.20 8.77
C VAL A 125 1.30 9.15 9.98
N LYS A 126 2.53 9.58 9.81
CA LYS A 126 3.49 9.77 10.91
C LYS A 126 3.46 11.23 11.35
N PHE A 127 3.39 11.43 12.65
CA PHE A 127 3.36 12.75 13.25
C PHE A 127 4.65 13.04 14.02
N SER A 128 5.17 14.25 13.82
CA SER A 128 6.28 14.78 14.60
C SER A 128 5.73 15.50 15.83
N THR A 129 5.55 14.74 16.92
CA THR A 129 5.02 15.24 18.19
C THR A 129 5.57 14.41 19.35
N ASP A 130 5.31 14.86 20.60
CA ASP A 130 5.70 14.15 21.82
C ASP A 130 4.60 13.19 22.31
N ASP A 131 4.98 12.28 23.21
CA ASP A 131 4.05 11.27 23.77
C ASP A 131 2.90 11.87 24.57
N ALA A 132 3.14 12.97 25.27
CA ALA A 132 2.12 13.63 26.09
C ALA A 132 1.03 14.24 25.20
N THR A 133 1.43 14.81 24.07
CA THR A 133 0.49 15.31 23.05
C THR A 133 -0.23 14.17 22.35
N ALA A 134 0.50 13.12 21.97
CA ALA A 134 -0.07 11.95 21.30
C ALA A 134 -1.10 11.19 22.14
N ALA A 135 -0.98 11.25 23.47
CA ALA A 135 -1.91 10.60 24.39
C ALA A 135 -3.25 11.36 24.58
N LYS A 136 -3.38 12.58 24.06
CA LYS A 136 -4.61 13.38 24.19
C LYS A 136 -5.70 12.87 23.26
N PRO A 137 -6.97 12.77 23.72
CA PRO A 137 -8.10 12.36 22.87
C PRO A 137 -8.28 13.27 21.65
N GLU A 138 -8.06 14.57 21.80
CA GLU A 138 -8.16 15.57 20.73
C GLU A 138 -7.12 15.32 19.63
N PHE A 139 -5.91 14.86 20.00
CA PHE A 139 -4.89 14.47 19.02
C PHE A 139 -5.32 13.22 18.26
N ALA A 140 -5.87 12.23 18.94
CA ALA A 140 -6.34 11.00 18.27
C ALA A 140 -7.44 11.30 17.25
N GLU A 141 -8.38 12.19 17.58
CA GLU A 141 -9.42 12.64 16.65
C GLU A 141 -8.83 13.42 15.47
N PHE A 142 -7.95 14.38 15.73
CA PHE A 142 -7.25 15.13 14.70
C PHE A 142 -6.48 14.19 13.74
N ALA A 143 -5.67 13.29 14.29
CA ALA A 143 -4.84 12.37 13.51
C ALA A 143 -5.69 11.44 12.63
N LYS A 144 -6.83 10.96 13.16
CA LYS A 144 -7.80 10.19 12.38
C LYS A 144 -8.41 11.02 11.24
N ASN A 145 -8.79 12.27 11.52
CA ASN A 145 -9.37 13.15 10.50
C ASN A 145 -8.37 13.45 9.37
N ILE A 146 -7.08 13.56 9.67
CA ILE A 146 -6.02 13.67 8.63
C ILE A 146 -5.99 12.42 7.75
N CYS A 147 -6.02 11.22 8.34
CA CYS A 147 -6.07 9.98 7.56
C CYS A 147 -7.31 9.91 6.67
N LEU A 148 -8.47 10.30 7.18
CA LEU A 148 -9.73 10.35 6.42
C LEU A 148 -9.64 11.36 5.27
N GLN A 149 -9.07 12.54 5.50
CA GLN A 149 -8.88 13.57 4.47
C GLN A 149 -7.96 13.07 3.34
N ILE A 150 -6.89 12.36 3.68
CA ILE A 150 -5.98 11.76 2.69
C ILE A 150 -6.70 10.69 1.86
N ALA A 151 -7.56 9.87 2.50
CA ALA A 151 -8.31 8.82 1.82
C ALA A 151 -9.48 9.35 0.98
N ALA A 152 -9.94 10.57 1.23
CA ALA A 152 -11.08 11.16 0.54
C ALA A 152 -10.66 11.74 -0.82
N GLY A 153 -11.34 11.33 -1.88
CA GLY A 153 -11.10 11.84 -3.23
C GLY A 153 -9.79 11.33 -3.83
N THR A 154 -9.00 12.24 -4.42
CA THR A 154 -7.68 11.90 -4.98
C THR A 154 -6.62 12.05 -3.89
N PRO A 155 -5.95 10.96 -3.48
CA PRO A 155 -4.88 11.04 -2.49
C PRO A 155 -3.75 11.96 -2.96
N PRO A 156 -3.17 12.78 -2.06
CA PRO A 156 -2.04 13.62 -2.41
C PRO A 156 -0.82 12.77 -2.76
N THR A 157 -0.10 13.15 -3.80
CA THR A 157 1.12 12.46 -4.24
C THR A 157 2.32 12.84 -3.38
N TYR A 158 2.35 14.07 -2.87
CA TYR A 158 3.44 14.63 -2.08
C TYR A 158 2.93 15.15 -0.74
N VAL A 159 3.78 15.13 0.28
CA VAL A 159 3.44 15.64 1.63
C VAL A 159 3.50 17.17 1.67
N SER A 160 4.50 17.76 1.01
CA SER A 160 4.69 19.21 0.94
C SER A 160 5.02 19.66 -0.48
N LYS A 161 4.91 20.96 -0.73
CA LYS A 161 5.28 21.55 -2.04
C LYS A 161 6.77 21.40 -2.35
N GLU A 162 7.60 21.32 -1.32
CA GLU A 162 9.05 21.15 -1.44
C GLU A 162 9.42 19.74 -1.91
N ASP A 163 8.53 18.76 -1.75
CA ASP A 163 8.73 17.37 -2.19
C ASP A 163 8.44 17.20 -3.70
N VAL A 164 7.80 18.20 -4.32
CA VAL A 164 7.43 18.12 -5.75
C VAL A 164 8.68 18.30 -6.62
N PRO A 165 9.05 17.29 -7.44
CA PRO A 165 10.20 17.41 -8.34
C PRO A 165 10.04 18.56 -9.35
N GLU A 166 11.14 19.27 -9.65
CA GLU A 166 11.12 20.35 -10.64
C GLU A 166 10.64 19.88 -12.02
N SER A 167 10.92 18.64 -12.40
CA SER A 167 10.44 18.04 -13.65
C SER A 167 8.92 17.97 -13.72
N VAL A 168 8.26 17.64 -12.60
CA VAL A 168 6.79 17.59 -12.51
C VAL A 168 6.21 18.99 -12.62
N LEU A 169 6.82 19.97 -11.94
CA LEU A 169 6.38 21.38 -12.05
C LEU A 169 6.53 21.91 -13.47
N ALA A 170 7.60 21.53 -14.18
CA ALA A 170 7.82 21.94 -15.57
C ALA A 170 6.77 21.32 -16.50
N GLU A 171 6.48 20.02 -16.35
CA GLU A 171 5.46 19.31 -17.14
C GLU A 171 4.06 19.90 -16.91
N GLU A 172 3.66 20.10 -15.66
CA GLU A 172 2.37 20.71 -15.31
C GLU A 172 2.25 22.14 -15.86
N ARG A 173 3.35 22.92 -15.83
CA ARG A 173 3.37 24.25 -16.42
C ARG A 173 3.13 24.22 -17.92
N GLU A 174 3.75 23.29 -18.66
CA GLU A 174 3.52 23.13 -20.10
C GLU A 174 2.08 22.76 -20.40
N ILE A 175 1.49 21.83 -19.62
CA ILE A 175 0.09 21.45 -19.76
C ILE A 175 -0.84 22.64 -19.54
N LEU A 176 -0.63 23.40 -18.45
CA LEU A 176 -1.44 24.57 -18.14
C LEU A 176 -1.32 25.67 -19.20
N VAL A 177 -0.10 25.93 -19.71
CA VAL A 177 0.10 26.89 -20.80
C VAL A 177 -0.64 26.44 -22.07
N ALA A 178 -0.58 25.16 -22.41
CA ALA A 178 -1.31 24.62 -23.56
C ALA A 178 -2.84 24.76 -23.39
N GLN A 179 -3.36 24.47 -22.20
CA GLN A 179 -4.77 24.65 -21.89
C GLN A 179 -5.19 26.12 -21.98
N LEU A 180 -4.40 27.03 -21.42
CA LEU A 180 -4.67 28.49 -21.48
C LEU A 180 -4.63 29.04 -22.92
N LYS A 181 -3.70 28.52 -23.75
CA LYS A 181 -3.67 28.90 -25.20
C LYS A 181 -4.87 28.42 -25.97
N ASN A 182 -5.43 27.27 -25.61
CA ASN A 182 -6.63 26.71 -26.27
C ASN A 182 -7.96 27.32 -25.79
N ASP A 183 -7.93 28.11 -24.70
CA ASP A 183 -9.12 28.84 -24.25
C ASP A 183 -9.36 30.09 -25.12
N GLU A 184 -10.51 30.16 -25.76
CA GLU A 184 -10.92 31.28 -26.63
C GLU A 184 -10.79 32.63 -25.92
N LYS A 185 -11.01 32.72 -24.61
CA LYS A 185 -10.87 33.94 -23.80
C LYS A 185 -9.43 34.46 -23.74
N ASN A 186 -8.48 33.62 -24.07
CA ASN A 186 -7.05 33.91 -24.00
C ASN A 186 -6.39 34.07 -25.39
N ALA A 187 -7.16 33.90 -26.49
CA ALA A 187 -6.67 33.87 -27.86
C ALA A 187 -5.78 35.08 -28.26
N ASN A 188 -6.02 36.22 -27.62
CA ASN A 188 -5.30 37.47 -27.90
C ASN A 188 -4.30 37.87 -26.78
N LYS A 189 -4.04 36.99 -25.78
CA LYS A 189 -3.11 37.31 -24.71
C LYS A 189 -1.69 36.88 -25.06
N PRO A 190 -0.67 37.72 -24.80
CA PRO A 190 0.72 37.35 -24.96
C PRO A 190 1.08 36.14 -24.09
N GLU A 191 1.96 35.26 -24.58
CA GLU A 191 2.40 34.05 -23.87
C GLU A 191 3.02 34.37 -22.48
N ALA A 192 3.70 35.52 -22.36
CA ALA A 192 4.26 35.96 -21.08
C ALA A 192 3.20 36.24 -19.99
N ILE A 193 1.93 36.49 -20.40
CA ILE A 193 0.81 36.68 -19.46
C ILE A 193 0.20 35.32 -19.07
N LEU A 194 0.20 34.38 -19.99
CA LEU A 194 -0.35 33.04 -19.77
C LEU A 194 0.57 32.19 -18.90
#